data_d60266dd3785575b34861d8ced803342
#
_entry.id   d60266dd3785575b34861d8ced803342
#
_cell.length_a   1.000
_cell.length_b   1.000
_cell.length_c   1.000
_cell.angle_alpha   90.00
_cell.angle_beta   90.00
_cell.angle_gamma   90.00
#
_symmetry.space_group_name_H-M   'P 1'
#
loop_
_entity.id
_entity.type
_entity.pdbx_description
1 polymer ?
#
loop_
_entity_poly.entity_id
_entity_poly.type
_entity_poly.pdbx_seq_one_letter_code
_entity_poly.pdbx_strand_id
1 'polypeptide(L)'
;TDAIDWVKTLKGAEGLSKIVEKGKSSFVGHEISGKTLGVIGLGAIGVNVANAAVGLGMNVLGYDPYLSIDGALHLDTQVKTSDLDMLLKTADFITVHVPFTPSTANMFNADTFAKMKDGAVLINNSRGELVDNAAVVAAVESGKLERYITDFPADQLIGVKNIICVPHLGA
;
A
#
# COMPACT_ATOMS: atom_id res chain seq x y z
N THR A 1 -13.40 2.50 -3.80
CA THR A 1 -13.98 1.44 -4.65
C THR A 1 -15.18 2.00 -5.38
N ASP A 2 -15.32 1.68 -6.65
CA ASP A 2 -16.43 2.10 -7.51
C ASP A 2 -17.80 1.57 -7.02
N ALA A 3 -17.82 0.74 -5.98
CA ALA A 3 -19.03 0.16 -5.40
C ALA A 3 -20.02 1.22 -4.90
N ILE A 4 -19.52 2.29 -4.24
CA ILE A 4 -20.36 3.38 -3.75
C ILE A 4 -21.01 4.13 -4.92
N ASP A 5 -20.25 4.42 -5.94
CA ASP A 5 -20.74 5.13 -7.11
C ASP A 5 -21.69 4.28 -7.93
N TRP A 6 -21.39 2.99 -8.06
CA TRP A 6 -22.33 2.02 -8.65
C TRP A 6 -23.68 2.00 -7.90
N VAL A 7 -23.69 1.91 -6.56
CA VAL A 7 -24.93 1.92 -5.79
C VAL A 7 -25.71 3.21 -6.01
N LYS A 8 -25.07 4.37 -6.14
CA LYS A 8 -25.74 5.62 -6.46
C LYS A 8 -26.49 5.59 -7.79
N THR A 9 -25.97 4.85 -8.79
CA THR A 9 -26.63 4.70 -10.10
C THR A 9 -27.92 3.90 -10.04
N LEU A 10 -28.15 3.14 -8.97
CA LEU A 10 -29.32 2.27 -8.81
C LEU A 10 -30.52 3.00 -8.21
N LYS A 11 -30.43 4.31 -7.94
CA LYS A 11 -31.54 5.08 -7.38
C LYS A 11 -32.78 5.02 -8.26
N GLY A 12 -33.89 4.53 -7.72
CA GLY A 12 -35.17 4.39 -8.44
C GLY A 12 -35.30 3.10 -9.27
N ALA A 13 -34.33 2.19 -9.22
CA ALA A 13 -34.41 0.93 -9.95
C ALA A 13 -35.45 -0.02 -9.31
N GLU A 14 -36.32 -0.59 -10.13
CA GLU A 14 -37.24 -1.65 -9.70
C GLU A 14 -36.46 -2.92 -9.35
N GLY A 15 -36.82 -3.58 -8.25
CA GLY A 15 -36.13 -4.81 -7.80
C GLY A 15 -34.73 -4.57 -7.29
N LEU A 16 -34.45 -3.39 -6.73
CA LEU A 16 -33.14 -2.94 -6.22
C LEU A 16 -32.39 -4.03 -5.44
N SER A 17 -33.05 -4.73 -4.53
CA SER A 17 -32.42 -5.79 -3.72
C SER A 17 -31.83 -6.91 -4.59
N LYS A 18 -32.52 -7.33 -5.64
CA LYS A 18 -32.03 -8.38 -6.56
C LYS A 18 -30.87 -7.89 -7.41
N ILE A 19 -30.92 -6.62 -7.85
CA ILE A 19 -29.82 -6.00 -8.63
C ILE A 19 -28.56 -5.93 -7.77
N VAL A 20 -28.69 -5.47 -6.52
CA VAL A 20 -27.56 -5.39 -5.58
C VAL A 20 -26.98 -6.76 -5.30
N GLU A 21 -27.79 -7.74 -4.98
CA GLU A 21 -27.32 -9.12 -4.74
C GLU A 21 -26.56 -9.71 -5.94
N LYS A 22 -27.06 -9.49 -7.15
CA LYS A 22 -26.43 -9.99 -8.38
C LYS A 22 -25.12 -9.24 -8.71
N GLY A 23 -25.06 -7.93 -8.46
CA GLY A 23 -23.93 -7.09 -8.83
C GLY A 23 -22.81 -7.01 -7.79
N LYS A 24 -23.07 -7.30 -6.51
CA LYS A 24 -22.11 -7.16 -5.42
C LYS A 24 -20.80 -7.95 -5.63
N SER A 25 -20.85 -9.07 -6.32
CA SER A 25 -19.69 -9.91 -6.61
C SER A 25 -18.61 -9.22 -7.45
N SER A 26 -18.99 -8.20 -8.23
CA SER A 26 -18.05 -7.40 -9.03
C SER A 26 -17.19 -6.46 -8.17
N PHE A 27 -17.51 -6.30 -6.89
CA PHE A 27 -16.83 -5.39 -5.95
C PHE A 27 -16.17 -6.13 -4.79
N VAL A 28 -16.04 -7.44 -4.88
CA VAL A 28 -15.35 -8.24 -3.86
C VAL A 28 -13.88 -7.87 -3.85
N GLY A 29 -13.37 -7.46 -2.70
CA GLY A 29 -11.95 -7.22 -2.46
C GLY A 29 -11.24 -8.46 -1.95
N HIS A 30 -9.93 -8.35 -1.77
CA HIS A 30 -9.11 -9.40 -1.16
C HIS A 30 -9.14 -9.26 0.36
N GLU A 31 -9.24 -10.39 1.05
CA GLU A 31 -9.04 -10.42 2.48
C GLU A 31 -7.56 -10.20 2.81
N ILE A 32 -7.27 -9.37 3.82
CA ILE A 32 -5.90 -9.06 4.23
C ILE A 32 -5.32 -10.08 5.21
N SER A 33 -6.16 -10.83 5.92
CA SER A 33 -5.72 -11.90 6.82
C SER A 33 -4.92 -12.95 6.05
N GLY A 34 -3.76 -13.33 6.58
CA GLY A 34 -2.80 -14.24 5.95
C GLY A 34 -1.97 -13.63 4.81
N LYS A 35 -2.25 -12.41 4.37
CA LYS A 35 -1.39 -11.68 3.42
C LYS A 35 -0.14 -11.13 4.11
N THR A 36 0.88 -10.84 3.33
CA THR A 36 2.14 -10.28 3.84
C THR A 36 2.19 -8.77 3.65
N LEU A 37 2.38 -8.04 4.76
CA LEU A 37 2.68 -6.61 4.77
C LEU A 37 4.18 -6.42 4.94
N GLY A 38 4.81 -5.71 3.99
CA GLY A 38 6.15 -5.16 4.12
C GLY A 38 6.09 -3.75 4.71
N VAL A 39 6.76 -3.51 5.83
CA VAL A 39 6.87 -2.20 6.47
C VAL A 39 8.30 -1.70 6.30
N ILE A 40 8.47 -0.61 5.54
CA ILE A 40 9.76 0.03 5.30
C ILE A 40 9.88 1.27 6.18
N GLY A 41 10.80 1.22 7.14
CA GLY A 41 10.93 2.19 8.23
C GLY A 41 10.16 1.76 9.47
N LEU A 42 10.88 1.39 10.53
CA LEU A 42 10.34 0.94 11.81
C LEU A 42 10.56 1.98 12.92
N GLY A 43 10.36 3.26 12.56
CA GLY A 43 10.24 4.34 13.52
C GLY A 43 8.90 4.31 14.26
N ALA A 44 8.57 5.39 14.99
CA ALA A 44 7.35 5.47 15.82
C ALA A 44 6.05 5.11 15.07
N ILE A 45 5.93 5.53 13.79
CA ILE A 45 4.74 5.21 12.98
C ILE A 45 4.82 3.78 12.46
N GLY A 46 5.94 3.37 11.88
CA GLY A 46 6.09 2.05 11.27
C GLY A 46 5.91 0.91 12.26
N VAL A 47 6.40 1.04 13.50
CA VAL A 47 6.18 0.08 14.59
C VAL A 47 4.68 -0.08 14.87
N ASN A 48 3.95 1.03 15.00
CA ASN A 48 2.50 0.98 15.26
C ASN A 48 1.73 0.31 14.11
N VAL A 49 2.10 0.61 12.86
CA VAL A 49 1.49 -0.02 11.67
C VAL A 49 1.79 -1.51 11.62
N ALA A 50 3.04 -1.91 11.89
CA ALA A 50 3.44 -3.32 11.93
C ALA A 50 2.63 -4.10 12.98
N ASN A 51 2.53 -3.58 14.20
CA ASN A 51 1.80 -4.21 15.29
C ASN A 51 0.28 -4.29 15.00
N ALA A 52 -0.30 -3.22 14.44
CA ALA A 52 -1.70 -3.24 14.02
C ALA A 52 -1.97 -4.30 12.95
N ALA A 53 -1.07 -4.46 11.98
CA ALA A 53 -1.19 -5.46 10.92
C ALA A 53 -1.13 -6.90 11.46
N VAL A 54 -0.28 -7.17 12.46
CA VAL A 54 -0.27 -8.46 13.18
C VAL A 54 -1.65 -8.70 13.81
N GLY A 55 -2.22 -7.69 14.49
CA GLY A 55 -3.55 -7.78 15.08
C GLY A 55 -4.69 -8.02 14.07
N LEU A 56 -4.48 -7.67 12.80
CA LEU A 56 -5.40 -7.96 11.69
C LEU A 56 -5.14 -9.32 11.01
N GLY A 57 -4.23 -10.13 11.54
CA GLY A 57 -3.92 -11.46 11.02
C GLY A 57 -3.01 -11.47 9.81
N MET A 58 -2.28 -10.39 9.54
CA MET A 58 -1.28 -10.33 8.46
C MET A 58 0.06 -10.94 8.91
N ASN A 59 0.82 -11.47 7.94
CA ASN A 59 2.24 -11.71 8.12
C ASN A 59 2.99 -10.39 7.94
N VAL A 60 3.89 -10.03 8.85
CA VAL A 60 4.57 -8.74 8.78
C VAL A 60 6.08 -8.93 8.62
N LEU A 61 6.63 -8.30 7.57
CA LEU A 61 8.06 -8.16 7.33
C LEU A 61 8.46 -6.70 7.52
N GLY A 62 9.40 -6.44 8.41
CA GLY A 62 9.92 -5.10 8.67
C GLY A 62 11.34 -4.92 8.14
N TYR A 63 11.61 -3.78 7.50
CA TYR A 63 12.93 -3.36 7.07
C TYR A 63 13.23 -1.96 7.61
N ASP A 64 14.28 -1.84 8.40
CA ASP A 64 14.86 -0.57 8.82
C ASP A 64 16.35 -0.77 9.14
N PRO A 65 17.27 -0.21 8.33
CA PRO A 65 18.72 -0.34 8.60
C PRO A 65 19.18 0.47 9.83
N TYR A 66 18.32 1.32 10.37
CA TYR A 66 18.61 2.19 11.52
C TYR A 66 17.69 1.89 12.71
N LEU A 67 17.10 0.69 12.75
CA LEU A 67 16.18 0.29 13.83
C LEU A 67 16.83 0.50 15.20
N SER A 68 16.21 1.36 16.00
CA SER A 68 16.68 1.62 17.37
C SER A 68 16.32 0.45 18.30
N ILE A 69 17.08 0.34 19.41
CA ILE A 69 16.75 -0.65 20.46
C ILE A 69 15.34 -0.42 21.00
N ASP A 70 14.98 0.84 21.24
CA ASP A 70 13.64 1.21 21.71
C ASP A 70 12.56 0.81 20.72
N GLY A 71 12.74 1.10 19.43
CA GLY A 71 11.83 0.65 18.38
C GLY A 71 11.68 -0.88 18.34
N ALA A 72 12.78 -1.61 18.46
CA ALA A 72 12.76 -3.07 18.48
C ALA A 72 12.00 -3.65 19.69
N LEU A 73 12.10 -3.00 20.86
CA LEU A 73 11.38 -3.42 22.07
C LEU A 73 9.86 -3.19 21.99
N HIS A 74 9.41 -2.28 21.12
CA HIS A 74 7.99 -2.01 20.92
C HIS A 74 7.36 -2.81 19.77
N LEU A 75 8.16 -3.54 19.00
CA LEU A 75 7.64 -4.42 17.94
C LEU A 75 6.99 -5.66 18.55
N ASP A 76 5.84 -6.06 17.98
CA ASP A 76 5.25 -7.36 18.25
C ASP A 76 6.23 -8.49 17.86
N THR A 77 6.27 -9.54 18.66
CA THR A 77 7.19 -10.70 18.45
C THR A 77 6.94 -11.47 17.15
N GLN A 78 5.79 -11.27 16.53
CA GLN A 78 5.43 -11.88 15.25
C GLN A 78 5.95 -11.07 14.05
N VAL A 79 6.40 -9.82 14.25
CA VAL A 79 7.04 -9.03 13.20
C VAL A 79 8.43 -9.60 12.93
N LYS A 80 8.69 -10.01 11.70
CA LYS A 80 9.98 -10.54 11.26
C LYS A 80 10.79 -9.45 10.58
N THR A 81 12.02 -9.23 11.03
CA THR A 81 12.95 -8.35 10.31
C THR A 81 13.46 -9.04 9.04
N SER A 82 13.62 -8.28 7.97
CA SER A 82 14.03 -8.77 6.65
C SER A 82 14.99 -7.78 5.99
N ASP A 83 15.77 -8.23 5.04
CA ASP A 83 16.39 -7.34 4.08
C ASP A 83 15.36 -6.79 3.08
N LEU A 84 15.72 -5.69 2.42
CA LEU A 84 14.80 -4.99 1.50
C LEU A 84 14.41 -5.87 0.31
N ASP A 85 15.35 -6.60 -0.28
CA ASP A 85 15.08 -7.41 -1.47
C ASP A 85 14.11 -8.57 -1.16
N MET A 86 14.25 -9.21 -0.01
CA MET A 86 13.32 -10.25 0.44
C MET A 86 11.94 -9.67 0.71
N LEU A 87 11.86 -8.51 1.38
CA LEU A 87 10.60 -7.82 1.63
C LEU A 87 9.88 -7.48 0.32
N LEU A 88 10.59 -6.88 -0.64
CA LEU A 88 10.01 -6.51 -1.94
C LEU A 88 9.46 -7.72 -2.68
N LYS A 89 10.19 -8.84 -2.71
CA LYS A 89 9.78 -10.07 -3.41
C LYS A 89 8.60 -10.80 -2.76
N THR A 90 8.41 -10.60 -1.45
CA THR A 90 7.47 -11.43 -0.66
C THR A 90 6.16 -10.71 -0.36
N ALA A 91 6.21 -9.39 -0.15
CA ALA A 91 5.08 -8.63 0.35
C ALA A 91 3.96 -8.48 -0.69
N ASP A 92 2.73 -8.72 -0.26
CA ASP A 92 1.50 -8.42 -1.02
C ASP A 92 1.17 -6.93 -0.93
N PHE A 93 1.46 -6.31 0.22
CA PHE A 93 1.30 -4.89 0.48
C PHE A 93 2.62 -4.34 1.02
N ILE A 94 3.02 -3.16 0.56
CA ILE A 94 4.20 -2.45 1.08
C ILE A 94 3.76 -1.07 1.53
N THR A 95 4.12 -0.71 2.77
CA THR A 95 3.90 0.62 3.32
C THR A 95 5.23 1.26 3.72
N VAL A 96 5.34 2.57 3.48
CA VAL A 96 6.60 3.30 3.60
C VAL A 96 6.50 4.34 4.71
N HIS A 97 7.47 4.32 5.63
CA HIS A 97 7.53 5.20 6.80
C HIS A 97 8.94 5.76 7.04
N VAL A 98 9.67 6.02 5.95
CA VAL A 98 11.00 6.63 6.02
C VAL A 98 10.95 8.12 5.68
N PRO A 99 11.85 8.94 6.24
CA PRO A 99 11.97 10.33 5.85
C PRO A 99 12.56 10.46 4.45
N PHE A 100 12.30 11.60 3.80
CA PHE A 100 13.04 11.97 2.60
C PHE A 100 14.48 12.37 2.96
N THR A 101 15.42 11.77 2.28
CA THR A 101 16.86 12.06 2.31
C THR A 101 17.43 11.84 0.92
N PRO A 102 18.65 12.30 0.61
CA PRO A 102 19.29 11.98 -0.68
C PRO A 102 19.40 10.47 -0.97
N SER A 103 19.50 9.63 0.07
CA SER A 103 19.59 8.17 -0.06
C SER A 103 18.24 7.49 -0.23
N THR A 104 17.13 8.13 0.13
CA THR A 104 15.77 7.61 -0.02
C THR A 104 15.02 8.24 -1.19
N ALA A 105 15.59 9.26 -1.84
CA ALA A 105 15.02 9.87 -3.02
C ALA A 105 14.81 8.82 -4.12
N ASN A 106 13.59 8.75 -4.68
CA ASN A 106 13.21 7.79 -5.72
C ASN A 106 13.61 6.34 -5.36
N MET A 107 13.56 5.97 -4.07
CA MET A 107 13.84 4.58 -3.66
C MET A 107 12.88 3.58 -4.31
N PHE A 108 11.70 4.03 -4.68
CA PHE A 108 10.75 3.30 -5.52
C PHE A 108 10.82 3.84 -6.95
N ASN A 109 11.60 3.17 -7.77
CA ASN A 109 11.82 3.42 -9.20
C ASN A 109 11.56 2.14 -10.00
N ALA A 110 11.81 2.17 -11.31
CA ALA A 110 11.56 1.03 -12.20
C ALA A 110 12.29 -0.26 -11.74
N ASP A 111 13.54 -0.15 -11.26
CA ASP A 111 14.31 -1.30 -10.79
C ASP A 111 13.73 -1.88 -9.50
N THR A 112 13.27 -1.02 -8.59
CA THR A 112 12.63 -1.44 -7.35
C THR A 112 11.28 -2.10 -7.63
N PHE A 113 10.46 -1.51 -8.52
CA PHE A 113 9.20 -2.13 -8.93
C PHE A 113 9.42 -3.48 -9.59
N ALA A 114 10.44 -3.64 -10.44
CA ALA A 114 10.75 -4.92 -11.06
C ALA A 114 11.02 -6.05 -10.05
N LYS A 115 11.57 -5.72 -8.88
CA LYS A 115 11.83 -6.67 -7.78
C LYS A 115 10.59 -7.02 -6.96
N MET A 116 9.57 -6.18 -6.95
CA MET A 116 8.36 -6.40 -6.17
C MET A 116 7.58 -7.61 -6.68
N LYS A 117 6.75 -8.19 -5.82
CA LYS A 117 5.81 -9.23 -6.21
C LYS A 117 4.82 -8.69 -7.24
N ASP A 118 4.48 -9.50 -8.26
CA ASP A 118 3.47 -9.12 -9.24
C ASP A 118 2.10 -8.95 -8.57
N GLY A 119 1.43 -7.86 -8.88
CA GLY A 119 0.16 -7.50 -8.26
C GLY A 119 0.28 -6.96 -6.83
N ALA A 120 1.47 -6.57 -6.37
CA ALA A 120 1.61 -5.94 -5.07
C ALA A 120 0.95 -4.55 -5.03
N VAL A 121 0.58 -4.13 -3.83
CA VAL A 121 0.06 -2.78 -3.55
C VAL A 121 1.11 -1.96 -2.83
N LEU A 122 1.42 -0.77 -3.33
CA LEU A 122 2.30 0.19 -2.65
C LEU A 122 1.47 1.29 -1.98
N ILE A 123 1.77 1.57 -0.70
CA ILE A 123 1.15 2.63 0.10
C ILE A 123 2.26 3.60 0.54
N ASN A 124 2.16 4.85 0.11
CA ASN A 124 3.10 5.90 0.48
C ASN A 124 2.36 7.11 1.06
N ASN A 125 2.25 7.14 2.37
CA ASN A 125 1.74 8.28 3.14
C ASN A 125 2.89 8.90 3.96
N SER A 126 4.11 8.87 3.43
CA SER A 126 5.30 9.39 4.09
C SER A 126 5.82 10.67 3.40
N ARG A 127 6.39 10.53 2.19
CA ARG A 127 6.89 11.66 1.39
C ARG A 127 6.79 11.32 -0.10
N GLY A 128 6.32 12.30 -0.90
CA GLY A 128 6.13 12.11 -2.35
C GLY A 128 7.40 11.74 -3.10
N GLU A 129 8.52 12.37 -2.72
CA GLU A 129 9.83 12.22 -3.36
C GLU A 129 10.48 10.85 -3.19
N LEU A 130 9.89 9.97 -2.39
CA LEU A 130 10.34 8.57 -2.24
C LEU A 130 10.00 7.73 -3.47
N VAL A 131 9.07 8.17 -4.30
CA VAL A 131 8.53 7.43 -5.45
C VAL A 131 8.74 8.22 -6.73
N ASP A 132 9.32 7.58 -7.75
CA ASP A 132 9.35 8.10 -9.11
C ASP A 132 7.94 7.98 -9.71
N ASN A 133 7.28 9.12 -9.95
CA ASN A 133 5.92 9.17 -10.44
C ASN A 133 5.74 8.53 -11.82
N ALA A 134 6.70 8.70 -12.73
CA ALA A 134 6.63 8.09 -14.05
C ALA A 134 6.78 6.57 -13.97
N ALA A 135 7.70 6.10 -13.14
CA ALA A 135 7.92 4.67 -12.94
C ALA A 135 6.72 3.98 -12.26
N VAL A 136 6.08 4.61 -11.27
CA VAL A 136 4.91 4.02 -10.61
C VAL A 136 3.69 3.97 -11.53
N VAL A 137 3.47 4.99 -12.38
CA VAL A 137 2.42 4.97 -13.40
C VAL A 137 2.64 3.78 -14.34
N ALA A 138 3.83 3.63 -14.89
CA ALA A 138 4.16 2.51 -15.77
C ALA A 138 4.00 1.15 -15.08
N ALA A 139 4.37 1.03 -13.80
CA ALA A 139 4.22 -0.20 -13.03
C ALA A 139 2.74 -0.57 -12.79
N VAL A 140 1.87 0.42 -12.56
CA VAL A 140 0.43 0.20 -12.39
C VAL A 140 -0.23 -0.13 -13.74
N GLU A 141 0.10 0.59 -14.81
CA GLU A 141 -0.47 0.36 -16.14
C GLU A 141 -0.08 -1.00 -16.74
N SER A 142 1.13 -1.47 -16.46
CA SER A 142 1.58 -2.81 -16.87
C SER A 142 0.99 -3.95 -16.02
N GLY A 143 0.33 -3.64 -14.90
CA GLY A 143 -0.16 -4.64 -13.95
C GLY A 143 0.93 -5.21 -13.02
N LYS A 144 2.14 -4.68 -13.06
CA LYS A 144 3.21 -5.05 -12.11
C LYS A 144 2.81 -4.70 -10.68
N LEU A 145 2.21 -3.52 -10.50
CA LEU A 145 1.48 -3.16 -9.29
C LEU A 145 -0.02 -3.25 -9.52
N GLU A 146 -0.74 -3.87 -8.58
CA GLU A 146 -2.20 -3.83 -8.59
C GLU A 146 -2.68 -2.40 -8.30
N ARG A 147 -2.00 -1.70 -7.38
CA ARG A 147 -2.42 -0.37 -6.94
C ARG A 147 -1.30 0.44 -6.31
N TYR A 148 -1.37 1.75 -6.50
CA TYR A 148 -0.59 2.72 -5.73
C TYR A 148 -1.53 3.64 -4.95
N ILE A 149 -1.24 3.85 -3.66
CA ILE A 149 -2.03 4.72 -2.77
C ILE A 149 -1.09 5.75 -2.17
N THR A 150 -1.44 7.03 -2.26
CA THR A 150 -0.62 8.11 -1.72
C THR A 150 -1.48 9.29 -1.26
N ASP A 151 -0.98 10.04 -0.30
CA ASP A 151 -1.53 11.33 0.11
C ASP A 151 -0.67 12.53 -0.38
N PHE A 152 0.21 12.27 -1.36
CA PHE A 152 0.99 13.27 -2.10
C PHE A 152 0.54 13.31 -3.57
N PRO A 153 -0.62 13.92 -3.86
CA PRO A 153 -1.13 14.00 -5.23
C PRO A 153 -0.16 14.79 -6.13
N ALA A 154 0.04 14.29 -7.34
CA ALA A 154 0.78 14.98 -8.41
C ALA A 154 -0.02 14.88 -9.72
N ASP A 155 0.11 15.83 -10.62
CA ASP A 155 -0.65 15.87 -11.87
C ASP A 155 -0.52 14.56 -12.67
N GLN A 156 0.66 13.95 -12.66
CA GLN A 156 0.93 12.68 -13.34
C GLN A 156 0.17 11.48 -12.75
N LEU A 157 -0.27 11.56 -11.49
CA LEU A 157 -0.93 10.46 -10.77
C LEU A 157 -2.46 10.59 -10.78
N ILE A 158 -2.96 11.82 -10.86
CA ILE A 158 -4.40 12.11 -10.76
C ILE A 158 -5.13 11.57 -11.99
N GLY A 159 -6.17 10.76 -11.75
CA GLY A 159 -6.99 10.17 -12.81
C GLY A 159 -6.42 8.90 -13.44
N VAL A 160 -5.22 8.47 -13.08
CA VAL A 160 -4.68 7.17 -13.52
C VAL A 160 -5.44 6.04 -12.81
N LYS A 161 -5.93 5.08 -13.59
CA LYS A 161 -6.66 3.93 -13.05
C LYS A 161 -5.77 3.15 -12.08
N ASN A 162 -6.32 2.76 -10.94
CA ASN A 162 -5.64 2.04 -9.86
C ASN A 162 -4.57 2.86 -9.11
N ILE A 163 -4.47 4.16 -9.36
CA ILE A 163 -3.75 5.09 -8.48
C ILE A 163 -4.78 5.85 -7.65
N ILE A 164 -4.65 5.79 -6.34
CA ILE A 164 -5.53 6.50 -5.40
C ILE A 164 -4.74 7.63 -4.75
N CYS A 165 -5.12 8.85 -5.08
CA CYS A 165 -4.59 10.04 -4.43
C CYS A 165 -5.62 10.58 -3.44
N VAL A 166 -5.20 10.81 -2.21
CA VAL A 166 -6.00 11.50 -1.19
C VAL A 166 -5.27 12.77 -0.73
N PRO A 167 -5.96 13.77 -0.21
CA PRO A 167 -5.28 14.92 0.39
C PRO A 167 -4.56 14.50 1.67
N HIS A 168 -3.41 15.13 1.98
CA HIS A 168 -2.59 14.88 3.16
C HIS A 168 -3.30 15.41 4.42
N LEU A 169 -4.21 14.62 4.99
CA LEU A 169 -5.06 15.02 6.13
C LEU A 169 -4.51 14.57 7.49
N GLY A 170 -3.47 13.76 7.52
CA GLY A 170 -2.89 13.20 8.74
C GLY A 170 -1.77 14.03 9.37
N ALA A 171 -1.48 15.21 8.84
CA ALA A 171 -0.42 16.10 9.34
C ALA A 171 -0.95 17.18 10.29
#